data_e355c49af92269487e5e04c7f22c2e96
#
_entry.id   e355c49af92269487e5e04c7f22c2e96
#
_cell.length_a   1.000
_cell.length_b   1.000
_cell.length_c   1.000
_cell.angle_alpha   90.00
_cell.angle_beta   90.00
_cell.angle_gamma   90.00
#
_symmetry.space_group_name_H-M   'P 1'
#
loop_
_entity.id
_entity.type
_entity.pdbx_description
1 polymer ?
#
loop_
_entity_poly.entity_id
_entity_poly.type
_entity_poly.pdbx_seq_one_letter_code
_entity_poly.pdbx_strand_id
1 'polypeptide(L)'
;PYRALELACEPVPLCGDAPVRIILGPHADLFTDTAIAALLAAPYRISHASDRMAYRLDGPPLAAPRLEPDQPRELASQGVLSGAIQIPPDGMPLVLMADCQTVAGYPRIATIVTRDLRRVAQSRPGEIVRFAAIGIDEAMSLARIAAAESLRVRPLRHRGRVTGAATATALAHVADAAVNALDMASWDAR
;
A
#
# COMPACT_ATOMS: atom_id res chain seq x y z
N PRO A 1 -34.60 -7.60 14.91
CA PRO A 1 -34.37 -7.20 13.54
C PRO A 1 -33.06 -6.41 13.49
N TYR A 2 -32.02 -7.02 12.90
CA TYR A 2 -30.76 -6.35 12.66
C TYR A 2 -30.99 -5.27 11.60
N ARG A 3 -30.76 -4.01 11.94
CA ARG A 3 -30.75 -2.93 10.97
C ARG A 3 -29.37 -2.90 10.34
N ALA A 4 -29.28 -3.16 9.06
CA ALA A 4 -28.07 -2.95 8.29
C ALA A 4 -27.68 -1.46 8.37
N LEU A 5 -26.49 -1.16 8.87
CA LEU A 5 -25.85 0.12 8.68
C LEU A 5 -25.28 0.12 7.26
N GLU A 6 -25.96 0.78 6.33
CA GLU A 6 -25.34 1.11 5.05
C GLU A 6 -24.35 2.23 5.31
N LEU A 7 -23.07 1.89 5.26
CA LEU A 7 -21.99 2.88 5.21
C LEU A 7 -21.95 3.43 3.79
N ALA A 8 -22.23 4.72 3.62
CA ALA A 8 -21.94 5.41 2.38
C ALA A 8 -20.41 5.48 2.22
N CYS A 9 -19.84 4.47 1.56
CA CYS A 9 -18.46 4.50 1.15
C CYS A 9 -18.41 5.23 -0.19
N GLU A 10 -17.71 6.37 -0.24
CA GLU A 10 -17.41 6.98 -1.54
C GLU A 10 -16.57 5.98 -2.33
N PRO A 11 -16.92 5.70 -3.60
CA PRO A 11 -16.13 4.80 -4.41
C PRO A 11 -14.71 5.35 -4.50
N VAL A 12 -13.74 4.50 -4.15
CA VAL A 12 -12.33 4.83 -4.38
C VAL A 12 -12.15 4.93 -5.89
N PRO A 13 -11.63 6.05 -6.42
CA PRO A 13 -11.34 6.12 -7.83
C PRO A 13 -10.48 4.93 -8.23
N LEU A 14 -10.95 4.14 -9.19
CA LEU A 14 -10.15 3.07 -9.79
C LEU A 14 -8.84 3.66 -10.32
N CYS A 15 -7.82 2.84 -10.51
CA CYS A 15 -6.57 3.26 -11.12
C CYS A 15 -6.88 4.01 -12.43
N GLY A 16 -6.88 5.34 -12.36
CA GLY A 16 -6.89 6.20 -13.52
C GLY A 16 -5.45 6.38 -14.00
N ASP A 17 -5.23 7.24 -15.01
CA ASP A 17 -3.90 7.52 -15.57
C ASP A 17 -2.89 8.12 -14.55
N ALA A 18 -3.34 8.52 -13.38
CA ALA A 18 -2.48 9.06 -12.33
C ALA A 18 -1.52 7.99 -11.78
N PRO A 19 -0.21 8.28 -11.68
CA PRO A 19 0.76 7.34 -11.17
C PRO A 19 0.48 6.97 -9.71
N VAL A 20 0.89 5.75 -9.33
CA VAL A 20 0.87 5.25 -7.96
C VAL A 20 2.10 5.80 -7.25
N ARG A 21 1.89 6.49 -6.14
CA ARG A 21 2.98 7.10 -5.37
C ARG A 21 3.69 6.05 -4.54
N ILE A 22 5.01 6.12 -4.56
CA ILE A 22 5.90 5.22 -3.84
C ILE A 22 6.95 6.02 -3.06
N ILE A 23 7.46 5.41 -1.99
CA ILE A 23 8.66 5.83 -1.28
C ILE A 23 9.75 4.83 -1.64
N LEU A 24 10.97 5.30 -1.92
CA LEU A 24 12.10 4.40 -2.12
C LEU A 24 12.32 3.55 -0.86
N GLY A 25 12.57 2.28 -1.07
CA GLY A 25 12.65 1.29 -0.01
C GLY A 25 14.01 1.21 0.69
N PRO A 26 14.11 0.39 1.73
CA PRO A 26 15.32 0.24 2.52
C PRO A 26 16.49 -0.38 1.75
N HIS A 27 16.25 -0.97 0.59
CA HIS A 27 17.27 -1.57 -0.26
C HIS A 27 17.39 -0.85 -1.62
N ALA A 28 16.93 0.39 -1.71
CA ALA A 28 17.04 1.18 -2.95
C ALA A 28 18.51 1.42 -3.35
N ASP A 29 19.40 1.49 -2.38
CA ASP A 29 20.84 1.62 -2.55
C ASP A 29 21.51 0.41 -3.22
N LEU A 30 20.88 -0.76 -3.18
CA LEU A 30 21.35 -1.94 -3.91
C LEU A 30 21.09 -1.84 -5.43
N PHE A 31 20.20 -0.97 -5.85
CA PHE A 31 19.85 -0.78 -7.25
C PHE A 31 20.67 0.37 -7.87
N THR A 32 20.84 0.31 -9.18
CA THR A 32 21.46 1.43 -9.92
C THR A 32 20.45 2.56 -10.08
N ASP A 33 20.93 3.79 -10.24
CA ASP A 33 20.08 4.94 -10.57
C ASP A 33 19.27 4.70 -11.84
N THR A 34 19.85 3.98 -12.81
CA THR A 34 19.15 3.58 -14.04
C THR A 34 18.01 2.61 -13.79
N ALA A 35 18.15 1.68 -12.84
CA ALA A 35 17.06 0.76 -12.47
C ALA A 35 15.93 1.51 -11.77
N ILE A 36 16.25 2.44 -10.88
CA ILE A 36 15.25 3.29 -10.21
C ILE A 36 14.55 4.18 -11.24
N ALA A 37 15.29 4.81 -12.15
CA ALA A 37 14.73 5.62 -13.23
C ALA A 37 13.83 4.78 -14.15
N ALA A 38 14.20 3.54 -14.47
CA ALA A 38 13.39 2.62 -15.26
C ALA A 38 12.09 2.27 -14.55
N LEU A 39 12.10 2.00 -13.24
CA LEU A 39 10.90 1.76 -12.44
C LEU A 39 9.91 2.93 -12.55
N LEU A 40 10.41 4.16 -12.49
CA LEU A 40 9.58 5.36 -12.49
C LEU A 40 9.08 5.76 -13.89
N ALA A 41 9.86 5.47 -14.95
CA ALA A 41 9.53 5.86 -16.32
C ALA A 41 8.62 4.85 -17.03
N ALA A 42 8.73 3.57 -16.70
CA ALA A 42 8.06 2.52 -17.44
C ALA A 42 6.59 2.29 -16.99
N PRO A 43 5.70 1.94 -17.93
CA PRO A 43 4.42 1.35 -17.60
C PRO A 43 4.62 -0.14 -17.25
N TYR A 44 3.96 -0.59 -16.20
CA TYR A 44 3.91 -1.99 -15.81
C TYR A 44 2.48 -2.52 -15.93
N ARG A 45 2.34 -3.71 -16.50
CA ARG A 45 1.05 -4.38 -16.64
C ARG A 45 0.86 -5.36 -15.48
N ILE A 46 -0.31 -5.36 -14.85
CA ILE A 46 -0.65 -6.36 -13.85
C ILE A 46 -0.83 -7.71 -14.57
N SER A 47 -0.02 -8.68 -14.19
CA SER A 47 -0.02 -10.02 -14.77
C SER A 47 -1.25 -10.82 -14.36
N HIS A 48 -1.69 -11.73 -15.22
CA HIS A 48 -2.73 -12.71 -14.90
C HIS A 48 -2.31 -13.73 -13.82
N ALA A 49 -1.02 -13.82 -13.52
CA ALA A 49 -0.47 -14.63 -12.42
C ALA A 49 -0.49 -13.90 -11.07
N SER A 50 -1.16 -12.76 -10.99
CA SER A 50 -1.34 -11.99 -9.75
C SER A 50 -2.43 -12.62 -8.88
N ASP A 51 -2.22 -12.57 -7.56
CA ASP A 51 -3.17 -13.05 -6.56
C ASP A 51 -3.24 -12.11 -5.34
N ARG A 52 -3.91 -12.55 -4.26
CA ARG A 52 -4.05 -11.77 -3.03
C ARG A 52 -2.75 -11.66 -2.23
N MET A 53 -1.74 -12.49 -2.49
CA MET A 53 -0.43 -12.40 -1.83
C MET A 53 0.47 -11.37 -2.52
N ALA A 54 0.50 -11.37 -3.87
CA ALA A 54 1.31 -10.43 -4.62
C ALA A 54 0.76 -10.19 -6.03
N TYR A 55 0.85 -8.94 -6.48
CA TYR A 55 0.64 -8.58 -7.88
C TYR A 55 1.99 -8.62 -8.60
N ARG A 56 2.08 -9.51 -9.59
CA ARG A 56 3.21 -9.60 -10.51
C ARG A 56 3.04 -8.55 -11.58
N LEU A 57 4.13 -7.84 -11.88
CA LEU A 57 4.09 -6.75 -12.85
C LEU A 57 4.94 -7.12 -14.06
N ASP A 58 4.31 -7.19 -15.23
CA ASP A 58 4.96 -7.41 -16.52
C ASP A 58 5.41 -6.07 -17.09
N GLY A 59 6.70 -5.94 -17.41
CA GLY A 59 7.31 -4.72 -17.94
C GLY A 59 8.81 -4.90 -18.16
N PRO A 60 9.57 -3.82 -18.32
CA PRO A 60 11.01 -3.93 -18.40
C PRO A 60 11.58 -4.48 -17.09
N PRO A 61 12.42 -5.53 -17.16
CA PRO A 61 13.05 -6.07 -15.97
C PRO A 61 14.00 -5.02 -15.37
N LEU A 62 13.99 -4.91 -14.06
CA LEU A 62 14.93 -4.08 -13.34
C LEU A 62 16.24 -4.85 -13.16
N ALA A 63 17.35 -4.19 -13.44
CA ALA A 63 18.67 -4.78 -13.24
C ALA A 63 18.75 -5.28 -11.78
N ALA A 64 19.27 -6.50 -11.62
CA ALA A 64 19.47 -7.10 -10.31
C ALA A 64 20.25 -6.15 -9.41
N PRO A 65 19.95 -6.16 -8.10
CA PRO A 65 20.68 -5.33 -7.16
C PRO A 65 22.19 -5.57 -7.26
N ARG A 66 22.97 -4.57 -6.88
CA ARG A 66 24.45 -4.66 -6.74
C ARG A 66 24.78 -5.60 -5.58
N LEU A 67 24.57 -6.87 -5.79
CA LEU A 67 25.08 -7.90 -4.89
C LEU A 67 26.44 -8.34 -5.43
N GLU A 68 27.41 -8.50 -4.53
CA GLU A 68 28.71 -9.05 -4.88
C GLU A 68 28.54 -10.39 -5.60
N PRO A 69 29.43 -10.74 -6.55
CA PRO A 69 29.28 -11.95 -7.37
C PRO A 69 29.08 -13.24 -6.56
N ASP A 70 29.66 -13.28 -5.34
CA ASP A 70 29.61 -14.42 -4.42
C ASP A 70 28.51 -14.31 -3.35
N GLN A 71 27.71 -13.24 -3.36
CA GLN A 71 26.60 -13.12 -2.41
C GLN A 71 25.32 -13.80 -2.94
N PRO A 72 24.53 -14.41 -2.06
CA PRO A 72 23.26 -14.97 -2.44
C PRO A 72 22.36 -13.85 -3.01
N ARG A 73 21.62 -14.15 -4.07
CA ARG A 73 20.66 -13.22 -4.71
C ARG A 73 19.46 -12.89 -3.80
N GLU A 74 19.44 -13.48 -2.63
CA GLU A 74 18.44 -13.24 -1.60
C GLU A 74 19.13 -12.66 -0.36
N LEU A 75 18.49 -11.65 0.22
CA LEU A 75 18.93 -11.07 1.48
C LEU A 75 18.43 -11.94 2.64
N ALA A 76 19.04 -11.77 3.82
CA ALA A 76 18.45 -12.34 5.03
C ALA A 76 16.99 -11.92 5.14
N SER A 77 16.12 -12.88 5.47
CA SER A 77 14.68 -12.63 5.59
C SER A 77 14.40 -11.52 6.60
N GLN A 78 13.64 -10.54 6.18
CA GLN A 78 13.26 -9.36 6.97
C GLN A 78 11.75 -9.20 6.97
N GLY A 79 11.22 -8.50 7.96
CA GLY A 79 9.80 -8.13 8.01
C GLY A 79 9.37 -7.36 6.76
N VAL A 80 8.25 -7.74 6.16
CA VAL A 80 7.66 -7.06 4.99
C VAL A 80 6.23 -6.66 5.27
N LEU A 81 5.76 -5.68 4.54
CA LEU A 81 4.42 -5.12 4.65
C LEU A 81 3.74 -5.13 3.29
N SER A 82 2.41 -5.17 3.31
CA SER A 82 1.59 -4.92 2.12
C SER A 82 1.96 -3.56 1.50
N GLY A 83 2.08 -3.53 0.18
CA GLY A 83 2.55 -2.37 -0.58
C GLY A 83 4.06 -2.36 -0.85
N ALA A 84 4.86 -3.22 -0.22
CA ALA A 84 6.28 -3.35 -0.56
C ALA A 84 6.44 -3.85 -2.00
N ILE A 85 7.37 -3.22 -2.75
CA ILE A 85 7.73 -3.63 -4.10
C ILE A 85 9.05 -4.37 -4.02
N GLN A 86 9.02 -5.67 -4.27
CA GLN A 86 10.17 -6.55 -4.25
C GLN A 86 10.65 -6.84 -5.67
N ILE A 87 11.93 -7.06 -5.81
CA ILE A 87 12.56 -7.44 -7.09
C ILE A 87 13.20 -8.82 -6.93
N PRO A 88 12.51 -9.88 -7.40
CA PRO A 88 13.08 -11.22 -7.47
C PRO A 88 14.25 -11.31 -8.48
N PRO A 89 14.94 -12.47 -8.55
CA PRO A 89 16.09 -12.65 -9.45
C PRO A 89 15.79 -12.48 -10.95
N ASP A 90 14.54 -12.60 -11.36
CA ASP A 90 14.08 -12.36 -12.74
C ASP A 90 13.97 -10.87 -13.10
N GLY A 91 14.11 -10.00 -12.11
CA GLY A 91 13.99 -8.55 -12.28
C GLY A 91 12.57 -8.01 -12.37
N MET A 92 11.54 -8.85 -12.31
CA MET A 92 10.15 -8.42 -12.46
C MET A 92 9.57 -7.95 -11.13
N PRO A 93 9.02 -6.72 -11.05
CA PRO A 93 8.51 -6.22 -9.77
C PRO A 93 7.33 -7.03 -9.23
N LEU A 94 7.37 -7.30 -7.93
CA LEU A 94 6.28 -7.90 -7.16
C LEU A 94 5.76 -6.89 -6.15
N VAL A 95 4.48 -6.52 -6.25
CA VAL A 95 3.80 -5.69 -5.24
C VAL A 95 3.15 -6.62 -4.22
N LEU A 96 3.61 -6.59 -2.98
CA LEU A 96 3.01 -7.37 -1.90
C LEU A 96 1.62 -6.84 -1.56
N MET A 97 0.64 -7.74 -1.49
CA MET A 97 -0.77 -7.43 -1.26
C MET A 97 -1.23 -7.85 0.15
N ALA A 98 -2.52 -7.82 0.41
CA ALA A 98 -3.08 -7.98 1.76
C ALA A 98 -2.77 -9.33 2.44
N ASP A 99 -2.66 -10.41 1.67
CA ASP A 99 -2.40 -11.77 2.19
C ASP A 99 -0.91 -12.15 2.08
N CYS A 100 0.00 -11.17 1.91
CA CYS A 100 1.42 -11.44 1.78
C CYS A 100 2.00 -12.05 3.07
N GLN A 101 3.12 -12.73 2.90
CA GLN A 101 3.92 -13.22 4.02
C GLN A 101 4.42 -12.06 4.89
N THR A 102 4.74 -12.36 6.14
CA THR A 102 5.26 -11.37 7.10
C THR A 102 6.77 -11.17 7.01
N VAL A 103 7.48 -12.11 6.40
CA VAL A 103 8.94 -12.07 6.19
C VAL A 103 9.28 -12.50 4.77
N ALA A 104 10.30 -11.87 4.18
CA ALA A 104 10.80 -12.20 2.84
C ALA A 104 12.25 -11.78 2.67
N GLY A 105 12.95 -12.42 1.70
CA GLY A 105 14.38 -12.19 1.41
C GLY A 105 14.65 -11.46 0.11
N TYR A 106 13.64 -11.08 -0.70
CA TYR A 106 13.89 -10.30 -1.91
C TYR A 106 14.13 -8.83 -1.61
N PRO A 107 15.04 -8.17 -2.33
CA PRO A 107 15.29 -6.74 -2.18
C PRO A 107 14.02 -5.90 -2.40
N ARG A 108 13.79 -4.94 -1.52
CA ARG A 108 12.67 -4.00 -1.58
C ARG A 108 13.14 -2.69 -2.16
N ILE A 109 12.81 -2.43 -3.42
CA ILE A 109 13.19 -1.21 -4.12
C ILE A 109 12.35 0.00 -3.66
N ALA A 110 11.08 -0.23 -3.34
CA ALA A 110 10.13 0.82 -2.97
C ALA A 110 8.98 0.28 -2.11
N THR A 111 8.16 1.18 -1.60
CA THR A 111 6.89 0.86 -0.94
C THR A 111 5.80 1.81 -1.43
N ILE A 112 4.65 1.29 -1.80
CA ILE A 112 3.47 2.08 -2.20
C ILE A 112 2.90 2.80 -0.99
N VAL A 113 2.58 4.08 -1.10
CA VAL A 113 1.88 4.82 -0.04
C VAL A 113 0.52 4.20 0.22
N THR A 114 0.16 4.03 1.48
CA THR A 114 -1.08 3.35 1.92
C THR A 114 -2.33 3.86 1.21
N ARG A 115 -2.41 5.17 0.96
CA ARG A 115 -3.54 5.77 0.24
C ARG A 115 -3.69 5.24 -1.19
N ASP A 116 -2.61 4.93 -1.87
CA ASP A 116 -2.61 4.48 -3.27
C ASP A 116 -2.68 2.96 -3.40
N LEU A 117 -2.30 2.22 -2.34
CA LEU A 117 -2.34 0.75 -2.35
C LEU A 117 -3.76 0.22 -2.64
N ARG A 118 -4.79 0.87 -2.12
CA ARG A 118 -6.19 0.52 -2.40
C ARG A 118 -6.56 0.64 -3.88
N ARG A 119 -5.92 1.56 -4.63
CA ARG A 119 -6.12 1.71 -6.08
C ARG A 119 -5.53 0.50 -6.81
N VAL A 120 -4.30 0.12 -6.44
CA VAL A 120 -3.65 -1.08 -6.99
C VAL A 120 -4.46 -2.33 -6.66
N ALA A 121 -4.95 -2.47 -5.43
CA ALA A 121 -5.76 -3.61 -5.00
C ALA A 121 -7.08 -3.78 -5.78
N GLN A 122 -7.59 -2.72 -6.39
CA GLN A 122 -8.80 -2.73 -7.21
C GLN A 122 -8.51 -2.88 -8.70
N SER A 123 -7.25 -2.84 -9.09
CA SER A 123 -6.85 -3.01 -10.48
C SER A 123 -6.95 -4.47 -10.92
N ARG A 124 -7.26 -4.67 -12.19
CA ARG A 124 -7.47 -5.99 -12.81
C ARG A 124 -6.23 -6.44 -13.57
N PRO A 125 -6.03 -7.75 -13.75
CA PRO A 125 -5.04 -8.26 -14.69
C PRO A 125 -5.19 -7.60 -16.07
N GLY A 126 -4.07 -7.19 -16.64
CA GLY A 126 -4.02 -6.46 -17.91
C GLY A 126 -3.99 -4.94 -17.78
N GLU A 127 -4.40 -4.36 -16.64
CA GLU A 127 -4.34 -2.92 -16.41
C GLU A 127 -2.90 -2.44 -16.19
N ILE A 128 -2.67 -1.17 -16.49
CA ILE A 128 -1.34 -0.55 -16.42
C ILE A 128 -1.21 0.23 -15.11
N VAL A 129 -0.08 0.03 -14.45
CA VAL A 129 0.37 0.79 -13.30
C VAL A 129 1.64 1.57 -13.66
N ARG A 130 1.72 2.83 -13.24
CA ARG A 130 2.94 3.67 -13.30
C ARG A 130 3.27 4.14 -11.91
N PHE A 131 4.54 4.36 -11.63
CA PHE A 131 5.00 4.78 -10.32
C PHE A 131 5.56 6.21 -10.35
N ALA A 132 5.36 6.93 -9.23
CA ALA A 132 6.00 8.22 -8.99
C ALA A 132 6.59 8.23 -7.58
N ALA A 133 7.87 8.54 -7.47
CA ALA A 133 8.53 8.65 -6.18
C ALA A 133 8.14 9.95 -5.48
N ILE A 134 7.85 9.87 -4.18
CA ILE A 134 7.62 11.01 -3.31
C ILE A 134 8.50 10.94 -2.07
N GLY A 135 8.69 12.06 -1.39
CA GLY A 135 9.41 12.12 -0.13
C GLY A 135 8.60 11.56 1.05
N ILE A 136 9.30 11.21 2.13
CA ILE A 136 8.69 10.65 3.33
C ILE A 136 7.69 11.62 3.99
N ASP A 137 8.00 12.92 4.00
CA ASP A 137 7.13 13.94 4.60
C ASP A 137 5.79 14.07 3.87
N GLU A 138 5.84 14.02 2.53
CA GLU A 138 4.64 14.00 1.70
C GLU A 138 3.82 12.74 1.96
N ALA A 139 4.46 11.57 2.00
CA ALA A 139 3.80 10.31 2.30
C ALA A 139 3.14 10.31 3.68
N MET A 140 3.81 10.83 4.71
CA MET A 140 3.25 10.97 6.05
C MET A 140 2.04 11.92 6.07
N SER A 141 2.10 13.01 5.33
CA SER A 141 0.97 13.95 5.21
C SER A 141 -0.25 13.26 4.57
N LEU A 142 -0.03 12.47 3.51
CA LEU A 142 -1.08 11.69 2.86
C LEU A 142 -1.67 10.62 3.77
N ALA A 143 -0.84 9.98 4.60
CA ALA A 143 -1.31 8.99 5.57
C ALA A 143 -2.21 9.63 6.64
N ARG A 144 -1.84 10.81 7.15
CA ARG A 144 -2.68 11.57 8.10
C ARG A 144 -4.02 11.97 7.49
N ILE A 145 -4.03 12.43 6.24
CA ILE A 145 -5.27 12.77 5.52
C ILE A 145 -6.15 11.52 5.37
N ALA A 146 -5.58 10.39 4.96
CA ALA A 146 -6.31 9.13 4.81
C ALA A 146 -6.92 8.65 6.14
N ALA A 147 -6.18 8.74 7.24
CA ALA A 147 -6.68 8.43 8.58
C ALA A 147 -7.85 9.34 8.98
N ALA A 148 -7.74 10.65 8.75
CA ALA A 148 -8.80 11.61 9.04
C ALA A 148 -10.06 11.38 8.18
N GLU A 149 -9.90 10.98 6.91
CA GLU A 149 -11.02 10.61 6.03
C GLU A 149 -11.73 9.34 6.51
N SER A 150 -10.97 8.34 6.95
CA SER A 150 -11.50 7.07 7.47
C SER A 150 -12.35 7.27 8.74
N LEU A 151 -12.05 8.30 9.53
CA LEU A 151 -12.83 8.66 10.72
C LEU A 151 -14.14 9.40 10.38
N ARG A 152 -14.33 9.84 9.14
CA ARG A 152 -15.56 10.51 8.69
C ARG A 152 -16.64 9.49 8.32
N VAL A 153 -17.00 8.63 9.23
CA VAL A 153 -18.21 7.79 9.08
C VAL A 153 -19.42 8.71 9.15
N ARG A 154 -20.06 8.99 8.02
CA ARG A 154 -21.34 9.71 7.99
C ARG A 154 -22.46 8.72 8.29
N PRO A 155 -23.23 8.89 9.37
CA PRO A 155 -24.46 8.14 9.54
C PRO A 155 -25.40 8.50 8.38
N LEU A 156 -25.81 7.50 7.60
CA LEU A 156 -26.89 7.70 6.63
C LEU A 156 -28.14 8.16 7.39
N ARG A 157 -28.68 9.30 7.00
CA ARG A 157 -29.97 9.78 7.49
C ARG A 157 -31.05 8.83 6.97
N HIS A 158 -31.35 7.82 7.75
CA HIS A 158 -32.58 7.06 7.50
C HIS A 158 -33.78 8.01 7.70
N ARG A 159 -34.69 8.05 6.73
CA ARG A 159 -36.02 8.68 6.90
C ARG A 159 -36.88 7.86 7.89
N GLY A 160 -36.40 7.65 9.09
CA GLY A 160 -37.08 6.97 10.19
C GLY A 160 -36.39 7.34 11.49
N ARG A 161 -37.17 7.75 12.49
CA ARG A 161 -36.70 8.10 13.83
C ARG A 161 -35.72 7.04 14.34
N VAL A 162 -34.44 7.37 14.42
CA VAL A 162 -33.46 6.61 15.22
C VAL A 162 -33.53 7.18 16.63
N THR A 163 -34.28 6.51 17.49
CA THR A 163 -34.21 6.74 18.93
C THR A 163 -33.19 5.78 19.49
N GLY A 164 -32.06 6.28 19.96
CA GLY A 164 -31.20 5.43 20.77
C GLY A 164 -29.77 5.94 20.96
N ALA A 165 -29.41 6.13 22.23
CA ALA A 165 -28.06 6.45 22.71
C ALA A 165 -26.99 5.39 22.33
N ALA A 166 -27.38 4.19 21.91
CA ALA A 166 -26.50 3.09 21.56
C ALA A 166 -25.59 3.36 20.33
N THR A 167 -26.04 4.22 19.41
CA THR A 167 -25.28 4.53 18.18
C THR A 167 -24.11 5.47 18.47
N ALA A 168 -24.27 6.39 19.42
CA ALA A 168 -23.22 7.31 19.82
C ALA A 168 -22.07 6.59 20.55
N THR A 169 -22.40 5.58 21.36
CA THR A 169 -21.40 4.79 22.10
C THR A 169 -20.59 3.88 21.18
N ALA A 170 -21.22 3.27 20.16
CA ALA A 170 -20.49 2.44 19.18
C ALA A 170 -19.53 3.26 18.31
N LEU A 171 -19.92 4.49 17.94
CA LEU A 171 -19.05 5.40 17.19
C LEU A 171 -17.90 5.96 18.05
N ALA A 172 -18.13 6.19 19.34
CA ALA A 172 -17.09 6.60 20.28
C ALA A 172 -16.02 5.51 20.45
N HIS A 173 -16.41 4.23 20.56
CA HIS A 173 -15.44 3.13 20.65
C HIS A 173 -14.58 2.94 19.40
N VAL A 174 -15.11 3.19 18.19
CA VAL A 174 -14.33 3.16 16.96
C VAL A 174 -13.35 4.34 16.90
N ALA A 175 -13.77 5.52 17.36
CA ALA A 175 -12.91 6.69 17.42
C ALA A 175 -11.78 6.51 18.46
N ASP A 176 -12.07 5.98 19.65
CA ASP A 176 -11.08 5.71 20.70
C ASP A 176 -10.07 4.62 20.25
N ALA A 177 -10.50 3.59 19.55
CA ALA A 177 -9.60 2.58 19.02
C ALA A 177 -8.64 3.15 17.95
N ALA A 178 -9.11 4.09 17.13
CA ALA A 178 -8.29 4.76 16.13
C ALA A 178 -7.29 5.77 16.75
N VAL A 179 -7.69 6.48 17.82
CA VAL A 179 -6.80 7.39 18.56
C VAL A 179 -5.69 6.61 19.28
N ASN A 180 -6.03 5.47 19.92
CA ASN A 180 -5.05 4.61 20.57
C ASN A 180 -4.06 3.97 19.58
N ALA A 181 -4.46 3.70 18.35
CA ALA A 181 -3.55 3.24 17.29
C ALA A 181 -2.56 4.33 16.84
N LEU A 182 -2.93 5.61 16.96
CA LEU A 182 -2.06 6.74 16.65
C LEU A 182 -1.08 7.06 17.80
N ASP A 183 -1.46 6.82 19.05
CA ASP A 183 -0.58 7.00 20.22
C ASP A 183 0.54 5.97 20.30
N MET A 184 0.35 4.77 19.72
CA MET A 184 1.42 3.78 19.62
C MET A 184 2.54 4.17 18.66
N ALA A 185 2.31 5.15 17.78
CA ALA A 185 3.35 5.69 16.89
C ALA A 185 4.33 6.65 17.63
N SER A 186 4.06 7.01 18.89
CA SER A 186 4.92 7.87 19.70
C SER A 186 5.97 7.12 20.53
N TRP A 187 6.08 5.80 20.40
CA TRP A 187 6.94 4.96 21.26
C TRP A 187 8.38 4.79 20.77
N ASP A 188 8.71 5.25 19.57
CA ASP A 188 10.06 5.11 18.99
C ASP A 188 10.95 6.36 19.10
N ALA A 189 10.66 7.26 20.04
CA ALA A 189 11.47 8.47 20.29
C ALA A 189 12.11 8.52 21.69
N ARG A 190 12.69 7.36 22.15
CA ARG A 190 13.61 7.37 23.32
C ARG A 190 14.71 6.36 23.17
#